data_5493a6bb66f74a701afcf6e413db0505
#
_entry.id   5493a6bb66f74a701afcf6e413db0505
#
_cell.length_a   1.000
_cell.length_b   1.000
_cell.length_c   1.000
_cell.angle_alpha   90.00
_cell.angle_beta   90.00
_cell.angle_gamma   90.00
#
_symmetry.space_group_name_H-M   'P 1'
#
loop_
_entity.id
_entity.type
_entity.pdbx_description
1 polymer ?
#
loop_
_entity_poly.entity_id
_entity_poly.type
_entity_poly.pdbx_seq_one_letter_code
_entity_poly.pdbx_strand_id
1 'polypeptide(L)'
;LLTVLGWKKAENLKASSRIATPSVCPNFGNRIMKESEIKLLAYLIAEGHTKKPVLFCNTDDCIIEDFKQAVFNFDSTLEVTRQGNYNYRINSRKVTRKPLNKDMKRDDLGRITKENKPIFEKTSIRVFLEKHKLYGLSALEKFVPEQIMMLPKHQLALFLNRIFSCDGSIYKTNGGWQISYSSSSNKL
;
A
#
# COMPACT_ATOMS: atom_id res chain seq x y z
N LEU A 1 -8.60 10.22 -31.03
CA LEU A 1 -7.18 10.00 -30.78
C LEU A 1 -6.34 10.64 -31.89
N LEU A 2 -5.20 11.27 -31.50
CA LEU A 2 -4.28 11.85 -32.46
C LEU A 2 -3.46 10.72 -33.13
N THR A 3 -3.44 10.71 -34.44
CA THR A 3 -2.65 9.77 -35.25
C THR A 3 -1.70 10.52 -36.15
N VAL A 4 -0.78 9.84 -36.83
CA VAL A 4 0.11 10.44 -37.84
C VAL A 4 -0.67 11.16 -38.96
N LEU A 5 -1.91 10.74 -39.20
CA LEU A 5 -2.82 11.32 -40.21
C LEU A 5 -3.82 12.34 -39.61
N GLY A 6 -3.55 12.85 -38.39
CA GLY A 6 -4.44 13.78 -37.70
C GLY A 6 -5.42 13.12 -36.73
N TRP A 7 -6.40 13.89 -36.25
CA TRP A 7 -7.39 13.41 -35.29
C TRP A 7 -8.37 12.40 -35.91
N LYS A 8 -8.48 11.23 -35.28
CA LYS A 8 -9.45 10.18 -35.65
C LYS A 8 -10.31 9.77 -34.47
N LYS A 9 -11.58 9.40 -34.74
CA LYS A 9 -12.42 8.75 -33.75
C LYS A 9 -11.90 7.35 -33.45
N ALA A 10 -12.10 6.85 -32.22
CA ALA A 10 -11.62 5.53 -31.81
C ALA A 10 -12.19 4.40 -32.69
N GLU A 11 -13.47 4.50 -33.10
CA GLU A 11 -14.15 3.56 -33.98
C GLU A 11 -13.48 3.39 -35.37
N ASN A 12 -12.71 4.39 -35.81
CA ASN A 12 -12.04 4.41 -37.13
C ASN A 12 -10.57 3.97 -37.04
N LEU A 13 -10.10 3.48 -35.88
CA LEU A 13 -8.75 2.96 -35.71
C LEU A 13 -8.66 1.50 -36.17
N LYS A 14 -7.54 1.15 -36.77
CA LYS A 14 -7.18 -0.22 -37.16
C LYS A 14 -6.00 -0.68 -36.30
N ALA A 15 -5.76 -2.00 -36.24
CA ALA A 15 -4.62 -2.58 -35.51
C ALA A 15 -3.25 -2.02 -35.93
N SER A 16 -3.13 -1.49 -37.16
CA SER A 16 -1.92 -0.84 -37.67
C SER A 16 -1.87 0.67 -37.44
N SER A 17 -2.88 1.28 -36.82
CA SER A 17 -2.92 2.72 -36.59
C SER A 17 -1.88 3.13 -35.57
N ARG A 18 -1.03 4.11 -35.91
CA ARG A 18 -0.05 4.72 -34.99
C ARG A 18 -0.73 5.87 -34.26
N ILE A 19 -0.76 5.79 -32.94
CA ILE A 19 -1.34 6.78 -32.05
C ILE A 19 -0.22 7.58 -31.40
N ALA A 20 -0.37 8.90 -31.35
CA ALA A 20 0.55 9.75 -30.62
C ALA A 20 0.36 9.52 -29.11
N THR A 21 1.47 9.26 -28.43
CA THR A 21 1.53 9.21 -26.99
C THR A 21 2.42 10.34 -26.47
N PRO A 22 2.09 10.99 -25.34
CA PRO A 22 2.95 12.02 -24.78
C PRO A 22 4.27 11.40 -24.33
N SER A 23 5.38 11.96 -24.74
CA SER A 23 6.73 11.56 -24.29
C SER A 23 7.05 12.09 -22.87
N VAL A 24 6.37 13.13 -22.46
CA VAL A 24 6.49 13.74 -21.13
C VAL A 24 5.09 13.96 -20.58
N CYS A 25 4.87 13.56 -19.34
CA CYS A 25 3.66 13.92 -18.59
C CYS A 25 3.96 15.23 -17.83
N PRO A 26 3.44 16.39 -18.26
CA PRO A 26 3.71 17.67 -17.59
C PRO A 26 2.88 17.91 -16.34
N ASN A 27 1.80 17.12 -16.15
CA ASN A 27 0.82 17.35 -15.13
C ASN A 27 1.07 16.42 -13.93
N PHE A 28 1.57 17.03 -12.87
CA PHE A 28 1.68 16.40 -11.55
C PHE A 28 0.82 17.18 -10.57
N GLY A 29 0.41 16.52 -9.48
CA GLY A 29 -0.27 17.20 -8.40
C GLY A 29 0.66 18.11 -7.58
N ASN A 30 0.07 18.81 -6.63
CA ASN A 30 0.79 19.69 -5.70
C ASN A 30 0.53 19.28 -4.22
N ARG A 31 -0.13 18.16 -4.00
CA ARG A 31 -0.39 17.65 -2.66
C ARG A 31 0.87 17.03 -2.07
N ILE A 32 1.28 17.54 -0.91
CA ILE A 32 2.45 17.01 -0.21
C ILE A 32 2.00 15.98 0.84
N MET A 33 2.69 14.86 0.89
CA MET A 33 2.55 13.83 1.93
C MET A 33 3.89 13.60 2.63
N LYS A 34 3.86 13.05 3.85
CA LYS A 34 5.08 12.61 4.51
C LYS A 34 5.70 11.43 3.75
N GLU A 35 7.01 11.43 3.63
CA GLU A 35 7.74 10.34 2.95
C GLU A 35 7.42 8.97 3.54
N SER A 36 7.32 8.87 4.88
CA SER A 36 6.94 7.65 5.57
C SER A 36 5.53 7.15 5.19
N GLU A 37 4.57 8.05 5.01
CA GLU A 37 3.21 7.68 4.57
C GLU A 37 3.22 7.15 3.13
N ILE A 38 3.99 7.78 2.23
CA ILE A 38 4.13 7.35 0.83
C ILE A 38 4.75 5.96 0.76
N LYS A 39 5.85 5.73 1.49
CA LYS A 39 6.52 4.43 1.56
C LYS A 39 5.59 3.34 2.11
N LEU A 40 4.88 3.62 3.20
CA LEU A 40 3.94 2.66 3.79
C LEU A 40 2.81 2.30 2.83
N LEU A 41 2.25 3.27 2.10
CA LEU A 41 1.24 2.96 1.08
C LEU A 41 1.81 2.08 -0.02
N ALA A 42 2.99 2.39 -0.56
CA ALA A 42 3.62 1.59 -1.61
C ALA A 42 3.85 0.15 -1.16
N TYR A 43 4.50 -0.05 -0.02
CA TYR A 43 4.81 -1.37 0.52
C TYR A 43 3.57 -2.19 0.88
N LEU A 44 2.58 -1.58 1.54
CA LEU A 44 1.37 -2.29 1.94
C LEU A 44 0.41 -2.56 0.78
N ILE A 45 0.46 -1.76 -0.29
CA ILE A 45 -0.27 -2.04 -1.53
C ILE A 45 0.39 -3.22 -2.25
N ALA A 46 1.71 -3.23 -2.42
CA ALA A 46 2.41 -4.32 -3.07
C ALA A 46 2.27 -5.62 -2.26
N GLU A 47 2.98 -5.76 -1.17
CA GLU A 47 3.15 -7.02 -0.44
C GLU A 47 2.54 -7.01 0.98
N GLY A 48 1.66 -6.06 1.28
CA GLY A 48 1.03 -5.96 2.60
C GLY A 48 -0.19 -6.85 2.77
N HIS A 49 -0.39 -7.35 3.98
CA HIS A 49 -1.67 -7.88 4.44
C HIS A 49 -2.35 -6.80 5.29
N THR A 50 -3.41 -6.19 4.76
CA THR A 50 -4.04 -5.00 5.35
C THR A 50 -5.19 -5.31 6.32
N LYS A 51 -5.36 -6.59 6.72
CA LYS A 51 -6.30 -7.03 7.76
C LYS A 51 -5.58 -7.06 9.12
N LYS A 52 -6.26 -7.50 10.16
CA LYS A 52 -5.66 -7.72 11.49
C LYS A 52 -5.11 -9.16 11.58
N PRO A 53 -3.83 -9.36 11.83
CA PRO A 53 -2.76 -8.35 11.98
C PRO A 53 -2.35 -7.71 10.64
N VAL A 54 -1.85 -6.47 10.69
CA VAL A 54 -1.23 -5.86 9.52
C VAL A 54 0.19 -6.43 9.37
N LEU A 55 0.46 -7.02 8.21
CA LEU A 55 1.73 -7.66 7.88
C LEU A 55 2.32 -7.07 6.61
N PHE A 56 3.62 -7.17 6.49
CA PHE A 56 4.38 -6.96 5.27
C PHE A 56 5.19 -8.23 4.98
N CYS A 57 5.23 -8.68 3.74
CA CYS A 57 5.95 -9.89 3.34
C CYS A 57 7.05 -9.52 2.38
N ASN A 58 8.30 -9.82 2.72
CA ASN A 58 9.44 -9.64 1.80
C ASN A 58 10.63 -10.48 2.25
N THR A 59 11.58 -10.73 1.34
CA THR A 59 12.83 -11.45 1.62
C THR A 59 14.08 -10.60 1.44
N ASP A 60 13.96 -9.42 0.83
CA ASP A 60 15.07 -8.50 0.61
C ASP A 60 15.32 -7.66 1.85
N ASP A 61 16.51 -7.78 2.44
CA ASP A 61 16.87 -7.10 3.68
C ASP A 61 16.89 -5.57 3.53
N CYS A 62 17.23 -5.04 2.34
CA CYS A 62 17.22 -3.59 2.11
C CYS A 62 15.79 -3.03 2.10
N ILE A 63 14.85 -3.76 1.49
CA ILE A 63 13.43 -3.39 1.46
C ILE A 63 12.83 -3.51 2.87
N ILE A 64 13.15 -4.59 3.59
CA ILE A 64 12.68 -4.81 4.96
C ILE A 64 13.16 -3.70 5.90
N GLU A 65 14.41 -3.27 5.78
CA GLU A 65 14.95 -2.21 6.62
C GLU A 65 14.34 -0.84 6.30
N ASP A 66 14.18 -0.50 5.01
CA ASP A 66 13.47 0.74 4.60
C ASP A 66 12.01 0.72 5.07
N PHE A 67 11.34 -0.44 5.03
CA PHE A 67 9.99 -0.59 5.58
C PHE A 67 9.95 -0.35 7.10
N LYS A 68 10.87 -0.94 7.88
CA LYS A 68 10.96 -0.71 9.33
C LYS A 68 11.17 0.76 9.65
N GLN A 69 12.08 1.41 8.91
CA GLN A 69 12.35 2.84 9.08
C GLN A 69 11.13 3.69 8.72
N ALA A 70 10.39 3.32 7.68
CA ALA A 70 9.15 4.00 7.31
C ALA A 70 8.08 3.87 8.40
N VAL A 71 7.92 2.69 9.01
CA VAL A 71 7.01 2.47 10.15
C VAL A 71 7.40 3.33 11.34
N PHE A 72 8.68 3.37 11.71
CA PHE A 72 9.18 4.17 12.82
C PHE A 72 8.98 5.67 12.58
N ASN A 73 9.30 6.16 11.39
CA ASN A 73 9.13 7.57 11.01
C ASN A 73 7.65 7.98 10.90
N PHE A 74 6.75 7.03 10.62
CA PHE A 74 5.32 7.27 10.62
C PHE A 74 4.79 7.43 12.05
N ASP A 75 5.13 6.50 12.95
CA ASP A 75 4.75 6.54 14.36
C ASP A 75 5.78 5.74 15.18
N SER A 76 6.61 6.43 15.95
CA SER A 76 7.65 5.84 16.79
C SER A 76 7.13 4.90 17.89
N THR A 77 5.80 4.88 18.13
CA THR A 77 5.18 3.93 19.06
C THR A 77 4.85 2.59 18.41
N LEU A 78 5.03 2.49 17.09
CA LEU A 78 4.95 1.23 16.37
C LEU A 78 6.31 0.52 16.34
N GLU A 79 6.25 -0.79 16.20
CA GLU A 79 7.42 -1.63 15.98
C GLU A 79 7.10 -2.70 14.94
N VAL A 80 8.13 -3.13 14.22
CA VAL A 80 8.03 -4.22 13.26
C VAL A 80 8.72 -5.44 13.83
N THR A 81 7.98 -6.54 13.99
CA THR A 81 8.52 -7.80 14.48
C THR A 81 8.43 -8.87 13.40
N ARG A 82 9.49 -9.67 13.25
CA ARG A 82 9.51 -10.79 12.32
C ARG A 82 8.57 -11.89 12.82
N GLN A 83 7.74 -12.42 11.92
CA GLN A 83 6.79 -13.49 12.19
C GLN A 83 6.95 -14.59 11.13
N GLY A 84 7.68 -15.64 11.45
CA GLY A 84 8.05 -16.70 10.49
C GLY A 84 9.18 -16.28 9.55
N ASN A 85 9.15 -16.80 8.32
CA ASN A 85 10.31 -16.68 7.40
C ASN A 85 10.37 -15.31 6.70
N TYR A 86 9.24 -14.79 6.24
CA TYR A 86 9.19 -13.54 5.41
C TYR A 86 8.11 -12.56 5.84
N ASN A 87 7.41 -12.82 6.93
CA ASN A 87 6.35 -11.94 7.41
C ASN A 87 6.87 -10.99 8.48
N TYR A 88 6.50 -9.74 8.39
CA TYR A 88 6.86 -8.67 9.31
C TYR A 88 5.58 -8.00 9.81
N ARG A 89 5.31 -8.17 11.10
CA ARG A 89 4.09 -7.66 11.73
C ARG A 89 4.32 -6.29 12.31
N ILE A 90 3.39 -5.36 12.03
CA ILE A 90 3.34 -4.06 12.69
C ILE A 90 2.57 -4.19 14.00
N ASN A 91 3.24 -3.92 15.11
CA ASN A 91 2.68 -3.93 16.46
C ASN A 91 2.69 -2.51 17.03
N SER A 92 1.84 -2.24 18.03
CA SER A 92 1.94 -1.04 18.85
C SER A 92 2.65 -1.37 20.17
N ARG A 93 3.67 -0.58 20.52
CA ARG A 93 4.34 -0.64 21.84
C ARG A 93 3.41 -0.15 22.95
N LYS A 94 2.47 0.75 22.62
CA LYS A 94 1.43 1.19 23.56
C LYS A 94 0.36 0.12 23.65
N VAL A 95 0.61 -0.91 24.45
CA VAL A 95 -0.43 -1.85 24.83
C VAL A 95 -1.20 -1.24 25.98
N THR A 96 -2.18 -0.42 25.72
CA THR A 96 -3.25 -0.16 26.67
C THR A 96 -4.15 -1.39 26.75
N ARG A 97 -3.63 -2.46 27.34
CA ARG A 97 -4.51 -3.49 27.91
C ARG A 97 -5.14 -2.84 29.13
N LYS A 98 -6.34 -2.30 29.00
CA LYS A 98 -7.13 -2.11 30.21
C LYS A 98 -7.16 -3.49 30.89
N PRO A 99 -6.74 -3.58 32.18
CA PRO A 99 -6.78 -4.86 32.88
C PRO A 99 -8.19 -5.44 32.71
N LEU A 100 -8.25 -6.75 32.44
CA LEU A 100 -9.53 -7.44 32.47
C LEU A 100 -10.16 -7.13 33.84
N ASN A 101 -11.24 -6.37 33.84
CA ASN A 101 -11.95 -6.13 35.08
C ASN A 101 -12.42 -7.48 35.58
N LYS A 102 -12.07 -7.85 36.82
CA LYS A 102 -12.51 -9.13 37.43
C LYS A 102 -14.02 -9.25 37.47
N ASP A 103 -14.74 -8.12 37.39
CA ASP A 103 -16.20 -8.01 37.43
C ASP A 103 -16.89 -8.12 36.06
N MET A 104 -16.16 -8.56 34.99
CA MET A 104 -16.80 -8.77 33.69
C MET A 104 -17.87 -9.83 33.75
N LYS A 105 -19.09 -9.43 33.38
CA LYS A 105 -20.22 -10.37 33.25
C LYS A 105 -19.89 -11.45 32.23
N ARG A 106 -20.07 -12.69 32.63
CA ARG A 106 -19.89 -13.87 31.80
C ARG A 106 -21.26 -14.52 31.54
N ASP A 107 -21.37 -15.16 30.37
CA ASP A 107 -22.53 -16.02 30.10
C ASP A 107 -22.45 -17.33 30.90
N ASP A 108 -23.50 -18.15 30.83
CA ASP A 108 -23.58 -19.43 31.51
C ASP A 108 -22.51 -20.44 31.10
N LEU A 109 -21.81 -20.19 30.01
CA LEU A 109 -20.66 -20.95 29.50
C LEU A 109 -19.31 -20.31 29.87
N GLY A 110 -19.32 -19.32 30.78
CA GLY A 110 -18.10 -18.63 31.24
C GLY A 110 -17.47 -17.67 30.24
N ARG A 111 -18.10 -17.35 29.10
CA ARG A 111 -17.61 -16.44 28.06
C ARG A 111 -17.96 -14.99 28.38
N ILE A 112 -17.05 -14.06 28.13
CA ILE A 112 -17.29 -12.61 28.31
C ILE A 112 -18.41 -12.19 27.36
N THR A 113 -19.50 -11.61 27.89
CA THR A 113 -20.63 -11.11 27.08
C THR A 113 -20.17 -10.00 26.13
N LYS A 114 -20.89 -9.83 25.00
CA LYS A 114 -20.53 -8.84 23.97
C LYS A 114 -20.45 -7.40 24.51
N GLU A 115 -21.28 -7.08 25.50
CA GLU A 115 -21.37 -5.75 26.13
C GLU A 115 -20.13 -5.40 26.96
N ASN A 116 -19.38 -6.39 27.43
CA ASN A 116 -18.22 -6.23 28.29
C ASN A 116 -16.88 -6.52 27.58
N LYS A 117 -16.88 -6.68 26.25
CA LYS A 117 -15.61 -6.85 25.53
C LYS A 117 -14.79 -5.56 25.61
N PRO A 118 -13.50 -5.65 25.98
CA PRO A 118 -12.65 -4.47 26.01
C PRO A 118 -12.61 -3.79 24.63
N ILE A 119 -12.90 -2.50 24.61
CA ILE A 119 -12.75 -1.68 23.39
C ILE A 119 -11.25 -1.43 23.25
N PHE A 120 -10.62 -2.11 22.29
CA PHE A 120 -9.23 -1.83 21.95
C PHE A 120 -9.15 -0.58 21.07
N GLU A 121 -8.33 0.37 21.44
CA GLU A 121 -8.02 1.51 20.58
C GLU A 121 -7.43 1.01 19.27
N LYS A 122 -7.85 1.65 18.17
CA LYS A 122 -7.28 1.37 16.87
C LYS A 122 -5.83 1.84 16.85
N THR A 123 -4.92 1.01 16.36
CA THR A 123 -3.53 1.43 16.14
C THR A 123 -3.48 2.51 15.05
N SER A 124 -2.48 3.38 15.11
CA SER A 124 -2.29 4.45 14.11
C SER A 124 -2.20 3.90 12.69
N ILE A 125 -1.53 2.77 12.49
CA ILE A 125 -1.47 2.12 11.16
C ILE A 125 -2.84 1.66 10.65
N ARG A 126 -3.71 1.18 11.54
CA ARG A 126 -5.07 0.82 11.16
C ARG A 126 -5.89 2.05 10.78
N VAL A 127 -5.82 3.13 11.57
CA VAL A 127 -6.50 4.40 11.27
C VAL A 127 -6.00 4.95 9.92
N PHE A 128 -4.70 4.87 9.67
CA PHE A 128 -4.10 5.27 8.42
C PHE A 128 -4.64 4.46 7.22
N LEU A 129 -4.69 3.15 7.32
CA LEU A 129 -5.23 2.29 6.27
C LEU A 129 -6.74 2.50 6.05
N GLU A 130 -7.51 2.72 7.13
CA GLU A 130 -8.94 3.07 7.03
C GLU A 130 -9.16 4.40 6.31
N LYS A 131 -8.35 5.42 6.63
CA LYS A 131 -8.35 6.75 5.96
C LYS A 131 -8.14 6.63 4.46
N HIS A 132 -7.27 5.72 4.03
CA HIS A 132 -6.96 5.48 2.62
C HIS A 132 -7.82 4.37 1.99
N LYS A 133 -8.84 3.87 2.70
CA LYS A 133 -9.76 2.81 2.27
C LYS A 133 -9.07 1.49 1.89
N LEU A 134 -7.90 1.23 2.46
CA LEU A 134 -7.10 0.02 2.20
C LEU A 134 -7.27 -1.05 3.30
N TYR A 135 -7.78 -0.68 4.49
CA TYR A 135 -7.93 -1.63 5.58
C TYR A 135 -8.96 -2.71 5.25
N GLY A 136 -8.58 -3.97 5.44
CA GLY A 136 -9.47 -5.11 5.23
C GLY A 136 -9.53 -5.63 3.80
N LEU A 137 -8.86 -4.98 2.84
CA LEU A 137 -8.85 -5.42 1.45
C LEU A 137 -8.01 -6.68 1.25
N SER A 138 -8.44 -7.53 0.34
CA SER A 138 -7.66 -8.64 -0.21
C SER A 138 -6.69 -8.13 -1.29
N ALA A 139 -5.76 -8.97 -1.75
CA ALA A 139 -4.85 -8.62 -2.84
C ALA A 139 -5.59 -8.19 -4.12
N LEU A 140 -6.71 -8.85 -4.45
CA LEU A 140 -7.52 -8.55 -5.63
C LEU A 140 -8.26 -7.21 -5.57
N GLU A 141 -8.42 -6.65 -4.37
CA GLU A 141 -9.21 -5.43 -4.15
C GLU A 141 -8.36 -4.18 -3.95
N LYS A 142 -7.05 -4.34 -3.75
CA LYS A 142 -6.14 -3.22 -3.56
C LYS A 142 -6.14 -2.27 -4.76
N PHE A 143 -5.90 -1.01 -4.49
CA PHE A 143 -5.84 0.06 -5.49
C PHE A 143 -4.88 1.15 -5.02
N VAL A 144 -4.44 1.99 -5.95
CA VAL A 144 -3.67 3.19 -5.62
C VAL A 144 -4.64 4.28 -5.15
N PRO A 145 -4.54 4.78 -3.90
CA PRO A 145 -5.39 5.86 -3.42
C PRO A 145 -5.22 7.12 -4.27
N GLU A 146 -6.33 7.84 -4.52
CA GLU A 146 -6.35 9.07 -5.32
C GLU A 146 -5.32 10.11 -4.85
N GLN A 147 -5.07 10.17 -3.54
CA GLN A 147 -4.10 11.08 -2.96
C GLN A 147 -2.68 10.90 -3.53
N ILE A 148 -2.31 9.68 -3.92
CA ILE A 148 -1.03 9.39 -4.56
C ILE A 148 -0.96 10.00 -5.96
N MET A 149 -2.06 9.98 -6.71
CA MET A 149 -2.13 10.59 -8.04
C MET A 149 -2.02 12.12 -8.01
N MET A 150 -2.26 12.73 -6.84
CA MET A 150 -2.18 14.17 -6.64
C MET A 150 -0.82 14.63 -6.10
N LEU A 151 0.17 13.74 -6.03
CA LEU A 151 1.51 14.05 -5.55
C LEU A 151 2.35 14.82 -6.60
N PRO A 152 3.31 15.64 -6.18
CA PRO A 152 4.32 16.21 -7.08
C PRO A 152 5.24 15.10 -7.61
N LYS A 153 5.91 15.37 -8.72
CA LYS A 153 6.74 14.42 -9.46
C LYS A 153 7.71 13.63 -8.58
N HIS A 154 8.44 14.30 -7.69
CA HIS A 154 9.43 13.64 -6.84
C HIS A 154 8.81 12.67 -5.83
N GLN A 155 7.65 13.00 -5.26
CA GLN A 155 6.93 12.13 -4.33
C GLN A 155 6.24 10.96 -5.05
N LEU A 156 5.69 11.21 -6.24
CA LEU A 156 5.15 10.13 -7.07
C LEU A 156 6.26 9.17 -7.51
N ALA A 157 7.44 9.69 -7.86
CA ALA A 157 8.61 8.86 -8.18
C ALA A 157 9.04 7.99 -7.00
N LEU A 158 9.00 8.51 -5.76
CA LEU A 158 9.25 7.72 -4.56
C LEU A 158 8.24 6.57 -4.40
N PHE A 159 6.95 6.87 -4.57
CA PHE A 159 5.90 5.84 -4.51
C PHE A 159 6.15 4.74 -5.55
N LEU A 160 6.37 5.13 -6.81
CA LEU A 160 6.64 4.19 -7.90
C LEU A 160 7.90 3.37 -7.64
N ASN A 161 8.98 4.01 -7.18
CA ASN A 161 10.21 3.31 -6.86
C ASN A 161 9.95 2.19 -5.82
N ARG A 162 9.20 2.47 -4.75
CA ARG A 162 8.94 1.49 -3.69
C ARG A 162 7.99 0.38 -4.10
N ILE A 163 6.94 0.69 -4.86
CA ILE A 163 6.00 -0.34 -5.32
C ILE A 163 6.65 -1.26 -6.36
N PHE A 164 7.48 -0.70 -7.26
CA PHE A 164 8.22 -1.49 -8.26
C PHE A 164 9.38 -2.29 -7.65
N SER A 165 9.95 -1.85 -6.52
CA SER A 165 10.96 -2.63 -5.80
C SER A 165 10.39 -3.93 -5.23
N CYS A 166 9.08 -4.02 -4.99
CA CYS A 166 8.40 -5.22 -4.51
C CYS A 166 7.99 -6.12 -5.68
N ASP A 167 7.09 -5.65 -6.55
CA ASP A 167 6.40 -6.46 -7.57
C ASP A 167 6.80 -6.07 -9.00
N GLY A 168 7.78 -5.17 -9.16
CA GLY A 168 8.26 -4.75 -10.46
C GLY A 168 9.39 -5.63 -10.98
N SER A 169 9.58 -5.60 -12.29
CA SER A 169 10.74 -6.19 -12.94
C SER A 169 11.30 -5.27 -14.03
N ILE A 170 12.61 -5.33 -14.21
CA ILE A 170 13.33 -4.63 -15.29
C ILE A 170 14.24 -5.62 -15.99
N TYR A 171 14.12 -5.69 -17.30
CA TYR A 171 14.94 -6.60 -18.10
C TYR A 171 15.27 -6.00 -19.46
N LYS A 172 16.40 -6.45 -20.01
CA LYS A 172 16.87 -6.01 -21.33
C LYS A 172 16.25 -6.89 -22.41
N THR A 173 15.75 -6.25 -23.45
CA THR A 173 15.26 -6.90 -24.67
C THR A 173 16.09 -6.43 -25.87
N ASN A 174 15.87 -7.02 -27.05
CA ASN A 174 16.54 -6.57 -28.29
C ASN A 174 16.20 -5.12 -28.68
N GLY A 175 15.08 -4.58 -28.18
CA GLY A 175 14.62 -3.21 -28.42
C GLY A 175 14.96 -2.20 -27.32
N GLY A 176 15.67 -2.63 -26.26
CA GLY A 176 16.01 -1.77 -25.11
C GLY A 176 15.60 -2.36 -23.77
N TRP A 177 15.44 -1.49 -22.77
CA TRP A 177 15.00 -1.89 -21.43
C TRP A 177 13.46 -1.94 -21.36
N GLN A 178 12.94 -2.98 -20.76
CA GLN A 178 11.52 -3.12 -20.46
C GLN A 178 11.31 -3.13 -18.95
N ILE A 179 10.34 -2.34 -18.49
CA ILE A 179 9.91 -2.27 -17.11
C ILE A 179 8.47 -2.80 -17.08
N SER A 180 8.20 -3.72 -16.17
CA SER A 180 6.85 -4.26 -15.95
C SER A 180 6.51 -4.30 -14.46
N TYR A 181 5.23 -4.29 -14.17
CA TYR A 181 4.66 -4.43 -12.84
C TYR A 181 3.59 -5.53 -12.91
N SER A 182 3.64 -6.45 -11.95
CA SER A 182 2.67 -7.54 -11.87
C SER A 182 1.75 -7.36 -10.67
N SER A 183 0.45 -7.48 -10.89
CA SER A 183 -0.53 -7.39 -9.82
C SER A 183 -1.68 -8.36 -10.07
N SER A 184 -2.23 -8.90 -8.99
CA SER A 184 -3.48 -9.66 -9.02
C SER A 184 -4.72 -8.75 -9.00
N SER A 185 -4.55 -7.47 -8.71
CA SER A 185 -5.65 -6.50 -8.73
C SER A 185 -5.79 -5.81 -10.08
N ASN A 186 -6.98 -5.84 -10.64
CA ASN A 186 -7.33 -5.08 -11.85
C ASN A 186 -7.43 -3.57 -11.63
N LYS A 187 -7.24 -3.11 -10.38
CA LYS A 187 -7.34 -1.69 -9.99
C LYS A 187 -5.97 -1.04 -9.75
N LEU A 188 -4.88 -1.82 -9.91
CA LEU A 188 -3.49 -1.37 -9.80
C LEU A 188 -2.85 -1.15 -11.15
#